data_9d3e11b61d531b5dfe13ee424dc3f65f
#
_entry.id   9d3e11b61d531b5dfe13ee424dc3f65f
#
_cell.length_a   1.000
_cell.length_b   1.000
_cell.length_c   1.000
_cell.angle_alpha   90.00
_cell.angle_beta   90.00
_cell.angle_gamma   90.00
#
_symmetry.space_group_name_H-M   'P 1'
#
loop_
_entity.id
_entity.type
_entity.pdbx_description
1 polymer ?
#
loop_
_entity_poly.entity_id
_entity_poly.type
_entity_poly.pdbx_seq_one_letter_code
_entity_poly.pdbx_strand_id
1 'polypeptide(L)'
;VIQLHQSNAPEAPELAVLREEEVARWLTCGGDERIVLDGRGRNRYGCSPRPEPGATCFSSSTASTLSAGAFAAACERFTAFSAAESAREAYHVGMGEVRRRLAELCGLPRSAAANIVLGASGTDLHLFAADLARGERSPDLVSVMADPCESGRGVASALCSRRYAESSPYGVATAVGDPLGGTPCGGLVAIPLREADGALRDAEVVDAAFEAAVAKAVAARGAVLLILLDVSKTGLVAPSAGCALRLKRRFGSA
;
A
#
# COMPACT_ATOMS: atom_id res chain seq x y z
N VAL A 1 -25.37 -8.29 17.99
CA VAL A 1 -26.23 -7.51 17.08
C VAL A 1 -26.42 -6.15 17.72
N ILE A 2 -25.59 -5.17 17.36
CA ILE A 2 -25.77 -3.78 17.82
C ILE A 2 -26.81 -3.18 16.89
N GLN A 3 -28.05 -3.04 17.37
CA GLN A 3 -29.05 -2.20 16.76
C GLN A 3 -28.63 -0.74 16.97
N LEU A 4 -28.15 -0.10 15.89
CA LEU A 4 -27.98 1.35 15.86
C LEU A 4 -29.37 1.98 15.92
N HIS A 5 -29.72 2.55 17.06
CA HIS A 5 -30.85 3.47 17.17
C HIS A 5 -30.50 4.69 16.31
N GLN A 6 -31.12 4.79 15.16
CA GLN A 6 -31.09 6.01 14.35
C GLN A 6 -31.90 7.07 15.10
N SER A 7 -31.21 8.01 15.71
CA SER A 7 -31.79 9.27 16.12
C SER A 7 -32.05 10.10 14.86
N ASN A 8 -33.28 10.16 14.41
CA ASN A 8 -33.74 10.91 13.24
C ASN A 8 -33.94 12.42 13.51
N ALA A 9 -33.18 13.03 14.39
CA ALA A 9 -33.19 14.48 14.50
C ALA A 9 -32.27 15.05 13.40
N PRO A 10 -32.72 15.97 12.55
CA PRO A 10 -31.86 16.65 11.57
C PRO A 10 -30.74 17.36 12.33
N GLU A 11 -29.54 17.04 11.99
CA GLU A 11 -28.35 17.67 12.55
C GLU A 11 -28.34 19.15 12.15
N ALA A 12 -28.01 20.05 13.08
CA ALA A 12 -27.86 21.46 12.74
C ALA A 12 -26.78 21.61 11.67
N PRO A 13 -27.00 22.40 10.61
CA PRO A 13 -26.06 22.53 9.49
C PRO A 13 -24.63 22.86 9.92
N GLU A 14 -24.44 23.62 10.98
CA GLU A 14 -23.14 23.96 11.55
C GLU A 14 -22.38 22.74 12.10
N LEU A 15 -23.09 21.83 12.77
CA LEU A 15 -22.49 20.60 13.32
C LEU A 15 -22.08 19.63 12.20
N ALA A 16 -22.86 19.59 11.12
CA ALA A 16 -22.51 18.79 9.95
C ALA A 16 -21.24 19.32 9.27
N VAL A 17 -21.12 20.64 9.09
CA VAL A 17 -19.93 21.28 8.50
C VAL A 17 -18.69 21.05 9.36
N LEU A 18 -18.77 21.24 10.69
CA LEU A 18 -17.66 21.00 11.61
C LEU A 18 -17.20 19.54 11.57
N ARG A 19 -18.14 18.60 11.46
CA ARG A 19 -17.82 17.17 11.31
C ARG A 19 -17.09 16.87 10.02
N GLU A 20 -17.53 17.42 8.90
CA GLU A 20 -16.86 17.25 7.62
C GLU A 20 -15.43 17.82 7.61
N GLU A 21 -15.22 18.96 8.28
CA GLU A 21 -13.88 19.53 8.43
C GLU A 21 -12.96 18.62 9.24
N GLU A 22 -13.49 18.04 10.30
CA GLU A 22 -12.74 17.17 11.16
C GLU A 22 -12.41 15.83 10.45
N VAL A 23 -13.36 15.26 9.72
CA VAL A 23 -13.14 14.07 8.88
C VAL A 23 -12.10 14.35 7.80
N ALA A 24 -12.17 15.49 7.11
CA ALA A 24 -11.17 15.88 6.11
C ALA A 24 -9.76 15.95 6.71
N ARG A 25 -9.62 16.47 7.94
CA ARG A 25 -8.36 16.52 8.68
C ARG A 25 -7.87 15.10 9.02
N TRP A 26 -8.74 14.21 9.46
CA TRP A 26 -8.39 12.82 9.76
C TRP A 26 -7.93 12.05 8.52
N LEU A 27 -8.56 12.27 7.39
CA LEU A 27 -8.20 11.65 6.11
C LEU A 27 -6.83 12.10 5.58
N THR A 28 -6.28 13.20 6.12
CA THR A 28 -5.00 13.77 5.70
C THR A 28 -3.92 13.70 6.79
N CYS A 29 -4.17 13.00 7.89
CA CYS A 29 -3.19 12.77 8.94
C CYS A 29 -2.60 11.35 8.88
N GLY A 30 -1.45 11.15 9.51
CA GLY A 30 -0.83 9.82 9.67
C GLY A 30 -0.20 9.23 8.40
N GLY A 31 -0.06 10.01 7.35
CA GLY A 31 0.65 9.65 6.12
C GLY A 31 1.98 10.38 5.97
N ASP A 32 2.52 10.35 4.77
CA ASP A 32 3.72 11.09 4.40
C ASP A 32 3.37 12.46 3.75
N GLU A 33 4.40 13.18 3.32
CA GLU A 33 4.28 14.53 2.73
C GLU A 33 3.34 14.60 1.51
N ARG A 34 2.99 13.47 0.91
CA ARG A 34 2.11 13.43 -0.29
C ARG A 34 0.68 13.80 0.02
N ILE A 35 0.22 13.58 1.27
CA ILE A 35 -1.16 13.91 1.68
C ILE A 35 -1.26 15.23 2.45
N VAL A 36 -0.15 15.90 2.74
CA VAL A 36 -0.15 17.22 3.37
C VAL A 36 -0.83 18.22 2.44
N LEU A 37 -1.76 18.99 3.00
CA LEU A 37 -2.51 19.98 2.24
C LEU A 37 -1.75 21.31 2.14
N ASP A 38 -1.79 21.93 0.97
CA ASP A 38 -1.32 23.29 0.73
C ASP A 38 -2.32 24.34 1.25
N GLY A 39 -1.97 25.63 1.07
CA GLY A 39 -2.84 26.75 1.47
C GLY A 39 -4.18 26.82 0.71
N ARG A 40 -4.39 25.99 -0.30
CA ARG A 40 -5.65 25.86 -1.06
C ARG A 40 -6.44 24.62 -0.65
N GLY A 41 -5.99 23.89 0.36
CA GLY A 41 -6.62 22.64 0.83
C GLY A 41 -6.43 21.46 -0.13
N ARG A 42 -5.33 21.42 -0.90
CA ARG A 42 -5.02 20.36 -1.86
C ARG A 42 -3.71 19.68 -1.52
N ASN A 43 -3.65 18.38 -1.75
CA ASN A 43 -2.42 17.62 -1.57
C ASN A 43 -1.44 17.86 -2.74
N ARG A 44 -0.25 17.28 -2.68
CA ARG A 44 0.79 17.39 -3.70
C ARG A 44 0.32 17.08 -5.14
N TYR A 45 -0.74 16.31 -5.29
CA TYR A 45 -1.32 15.91 -6.58
C TYR A 45 -2.52 16.77 -6.98
N GLY A 46 -2.83 17.81 -6.23
CA GLY A 46 -3.95 18.69 -6.48
C GLY A 46 -5.31 18.15 -6.02
N CYS A 47 -5.33 17.06 -5.25
CA CYS A 47 -6.56 16.43 -4.77
C CYS A 47 -7.01 17.01 -3.44
N SER A 48 -8.32 17.19 -3.28
CA SER A 48 -8.98 17.55 -2.03
C SER A 48 -9.31 16.29 -1.21
N PRO A 49 -9.29 16.37 0.13
CA PRO A 49 -9.81 15.29 0.99
C PRO A 49 -11.34 15.21 0.96
N ARG A 50 -12.02 16.15 0.32
CA ARG A 50 -13.47 16.21 0.16
C ARG A 50 -13.87 15.83 -1.26
N PRO A 51 -15.10 15.33 -1.47
CA PRO A 51 -15.61 15.04 -2.80
C PRO A 51 -15.62 16.28 -3.69
N GLU A 52 -15.27 16.11 -4.95
CA GLU A 52 -15.34 17.13 -6.00
C GLU A 52 -16.20 16.56 -7.15
N PRO A 53 -17.55 16.70 -7.10
CA PRO A 53 -18.44 16.02 -8.04
C PRO A 53 -18.25 16.38 -9.52
N GLY A 54 -17.62 17.53 -9.79
CA GLY A 54 -17.32 17.96 -11.17
C GLY A 54 -15.91 17.57 -11.67
N ALA A 55 -15.10 16.94 -10.83
CA ALA A 55 -13.72 16.58 -11.19
C ALA A 55 -13.63 15.17 -11.77
N THR A 56 -13.01 15.05 -12.94
CA THR A 56 -12.61 13.77 -13.50
C THR A 56 -11.13 13.55 -13.24
N CYS A 57 -10.79 12.55 -12.41
CA CYS A 57 -9.41 12.24 -12.06
C CYS A 57 -8.85 11.16 -12.96
N PHE A 58 -7.78 11.46 -13.70
CA PHE A 58 -6.97 10.51 -14.47
C PHE A 58 -5.66 10.26 -13.73
N SER A 59 -5.72 9.56 -12.61
CA SER A 59 -4.55 9.47 -11.74
C SER A 59 -4.51 8.18 -10.94
N SER A 60 -3.33 7.85 -10.42
CA SER A 60 -3.12 6.68 -9.57
C SER A 60 -3.62 6.94 -8.13
N SER A 61 -3.63 5.90 -7.30
CA SER A 61 -4.25 5.79 -5.98
C SER A 61 -4.12 6.99 -5.04
N THR A 62 -2.95 7.62 -4.94
CA THR A 62 -2.73 8.81 -4.08
C THR A 62 -3.19 10.13 -4.69
N ALA A 63 -3.56 10.12 -5.95
CA ALA A 63 -3.97 11.28 -6.72
C ALA A 63 -5.45 11.23 -7.09
N SER A 64 -6.25 10.44 -6.36
CA SER A 64 -7.71 10.33 -6.56
C SER A 64 -8.44 11.06 -5.46
N THR A 65 -9.52 11.76 -5.83
CA THR A 65 -10.48 12.31 -4.87
C THR A 65 -11.44 11.23 -4.40
N LEU A 66 -11.93 11.37 -3.18
CA LEU A 66 -12.97 10.50 -2.65
C LEU A 66 -14.30 10.71 -3.37
N SER A 67 -15.05 9.65 -3.61
CA SER A 67 -16.45 9.79 -4.01
C SER A 67 -17.29 10.33 -2.86
N ALA A 68 -18.43 10.96 -3.19
CA ALA A 68 -19.36 11.46 -2.18
C ALA A 68 -19.83 10.34 -1.22
N GLY A 69 -20.09 9.13 -1.76
CA GLY A 69 -20.45 7.97 -0.94
C GLY A 69 -19.34 7.50 -0.01
N ALA A 70 -18.07 7.51 -0.47
CA ALA A 70 -16.94 7.16 0.37
C ALA A 70 -16.71 8.18 1.49
N PHE A 71 -16.89 9.47 1.20
CA PHE A 71 -16.79 10.53 2.21
C PHE A 71 -17.91 10.45 3.24
N ALA A 72 -19.15 10.23 2.81
CA ALA A 72 -20.29 10.01 3.72
C ALA A 72 -20.04 8.81 4.66
N ALA A 73 -19.56 7.69 4.12
CA ALA A 73 -19.21 6.53 4.92
C ALA A 73 -18.07 6.84 5.92
N ALA A 74 -17.09 7.68 5.55
CA ALA A 74 -16.05 8.14 6.47
C ALA A 74 -16.63 9.00 7.61
N CYS A 75 -17.58 9.89 7.31
CA CYS A 75 -18.28 10.69 8.31
C CYS A 75 -19.08 9.83 9.30
N GLU A 76 -19.79 8.81 8.81
CA GLU A 76 -20.51 7.85 9.65
C GLU A 76 -19.56 7.08 10.58
N ARG A 77 -18.45 6.58 10.04
CA ARG A 77 -17.42 5.88 10.82
C ARG A 77 -16.75 6.77 11.85
N PHE A 78 -16.45 8.02 11.49
CA PHE A 78 -15.91 9.00 12.41
C PHE A 78 -16.85 9.25 13.58
N THR A 79 -18.15 9.42 13.32
CA THR A 79 -19.16 9.60 14.36
C THR A 79 -19.21 8.39 15.32
N ALA A 80 -19.26 7.18 14.77
CA ALA A 80 -19.26 5.96 15.56
C ALA A 80 -17.99 5.81 16.41
N PHE A 81 -16.84 6.18 15.84
CA PHE A 81 -15.55 6.14 16.51
C PHE A 81 -15.46 7.16 17.64
N SER A 82 -15.92 8.40 17.39
CA SER A 82 -15.91 9.49 18.39
C SER A 82 -16.87 9.26 19.55
N ALA A 83 -17.95 8.50 19.34
CA ALA A 83 -18.93 8.13 20.37
C ALA A 83 -18.53 6.89 21.17
N ALA A 84 -17.44 6.20 20.80
CA ALA A 84 -17.03 4.97 21.48
C ALA A 84 -16.31 5.28 22.80
N GLU A 85 -16.60 4.51 23.83
CA GLU A 85 -15.91 4.61 25.14
C GLU A 85 -14.41 4.29 25.02
N SER A 86 -14.04 3.39 24.10
CA SER A 86 -12.67 2.99 23.82
C SER A 86 -12.35 3.14 22.34
N ALA A 87 -11.54 4.14 21.99
CA ALA A 87 -11.05 4.34 20.64
C ALA A 87 -10.29 3.13 20.10
N ARG A 88 -9.51 2.45 20.95
CA ARG A 88 -8.77 1.24 20.58
C ARG A 88 -9.71 0.10 20.20
N GLU A 89 -10.75 -0.12 20.98
CA GLU A 89 -11.73 -1.18 20.70
C GLU A 89 -12.54 -0.87 19.43
N ALA A 90 -13.02 0.36 19.29
CA ALA A 90 -13.71 0.82 18.08
C ALA A 90 -12.84 0.65 16.82
N TYR A 91 -11.53 0.93 16.91
CA TYR A 91 -10.58 0.70 15.83
C TYR A 91 -10.47 -0.79 15.48
N HIS A 92 -10.30 -1.66 16.47
CA HIS A 92 -10.21 -3.11 16.23
C HIS A 92 -11.48 -3.68 15.60
N VAL A 93 -12.64 -3.28 16.09
CA VAL A 93 -13.95 -3.68 15.54
C VAL A 93 -14.08 -3.17 14.09
N GLY A 94 -13.79 -1.89 13.85
CA GLY A 94 -13.86 -1.28 12.52
C GLY A 94 -12.92 -1.95 11.52
N MET A 95 -11.69 -2.25 11.91
CA MET A 95 -10.71 -2.93 11.05
C MET A 95 -11.11 -4.39 10.79
N GLY A 96 -11.72 -5.07 11.76
CA GLY A 96 -12.30 -6.40 11.57
C GLY A 96 -13.42 -6.40 10.54
N GLU A 97 -14.29 -5.41 10.58
CA GLU A 97 -15.37 -5.24 9.60
C GLU A 97 -14.82 -4.97 8.18
N VAL A 98 -13.79 -4.10 8.05
CA VAL A 98 -13.13 -3.83 6.75
C VAL A 98 -12.55 -5.12 6.17
N ARG A 99 -11.81 -5.92 6.97
CA ARG A 99 -11.25 -7.19 6.53
C ARG A 99 -12.33 -8.18 6.09
N ARG A 100 -13.40 -8.29 6.87
CA ARG A 100 -14.52 -9.17 6.53
C ARG A 100 -15.16 -8.77 5.21
N ARG A 101 -15.40 -7.46 5.01
CA ARG A 101 -15.98 -6.94 3.78
C ARG A 101 -15.07 -7.14 2.57
N LEU A 102 -13.76 -6.95 2.73
CA LEU A 102 -12.80 -7.23 1.67
C LEU A 102 -12.78 -8.72 1.31
N ALA A 103 -12.80 -9.62 2.28
CA ALA A 103 -12.88 -11.05 2.01
C ALA A 103 -14.13 -11.40 1.18
N GLU A 104 -15.30 -10.86 1.54
CA GLU A 104 -16.54 -11.05 0.81
C GLU A 104 -16.45 -10.53 -0.63
N LEU A 105 -15.97 -9.30 -0.81
CA LEU A 105 -15.81 -8.69 -2.14
C LEU A 105 -14.83 -9.44 -3.04
N CYS A 106 -13.81 -10.05 -2.44
CA CYS A 106 -12.82 -10.87 -3.16
C CYS A 106 -13.27 -12.34 -3.34
N GLY A 107 -14.47 -12.71 -2.91
CA GLY A 107 -14.95 -14.09 -2.98
C GLY A 107 -14.18 -15.08 -2.09
N LEU A 108 -13.50 -14.57 -1.06
CA LEU A 108 -12.72 -15.37 -0.12
C LEU A 108 -13.63 -15.91 1.01
N PRO A 109 -13.31 -17.07 1.61
CA PRO A 109 -14.03 -17.56 2.78
C PRO A 109 -13.85 -16.59 3.96
N ARG A 110 -14.85 -16.50 4.82
CA ARG A 110 -14.81 -15.60 6.01
C ARG A 110 -13.58 -15.81 6.91
N SER A 111 -13.10 -17.04 7.00
CA SER A 111 -11.88 -17.38 7.75
C SER A 111 -10.63 -16.69 7.20
N ALA A 112 -10.59 -16.34 5.91
CA ALA A 112 -9.48 -15.62 5.30
C ALA A 112 -9.38 -14.15 5.75
N ALA A 113 -10.45 -13.58 6.34
CA ALA A 113 -10.44 -12.20 6.81
C ALA A 113 -9.32 -11.93 7.83
N ALA A 114 -8.99 -12.90 8.68
CA ALA A 114 -7.92 -12.79 9.67
C ALA A 114 -6.52 -12.66 9.03
N ASN A 115 -6.36 -13.15 7.80
CA ASN A 115 -5.10 -13.14 7.06
C ASN A 115 -4.94 -11.90 6.15
N ILE A 116 -5.93 -11.01 6.14
CA ILE A 116 -5.85 -9.77 5.36
C ILE A 116 -5.03 -8.73 6.13
N VAL A 117 -3.88 -8.38 5.58
CA VAL A 117 -3.02 -7.31 6.09
C VAL A 117 -3.35 -6.01 5.37
N LEU A 118 -3.60 -4.96 6.13
CA LEU A 118 -3.88 -3.62 5.63
C LEU A 118 -2.67 -2.73 5.94
N GLY A 119 -2.19 -2.02 4.93
CA GLY A 119 -1.12 -1.03 5.06
C GLY A 119 -1.59 0.36 4.69
N ALA A 120 -0.95 1.39 5.21
CA ALA A 120 -1.26 2.79 4.90
C ALA A 120 -0.98 3.13 3.42
N SER A 121 -0.04 2.42 2.80
CA SER A 121 0.28 2.54 1.38
C SER A 121 0.79 1.22 0.79
N GLY A 122 0.83 1.13 -0.54
CA GLY A 122 1.46 -0.01 -1.22
C GLY A 122 2.95 -0.15 -0.86
N THR A 123 3.63 0.94 -0.54
CA THR A 123 5.04 0.91 -0.10
C THR A 123 5.17 0.22 1.27
N ASP A 124 4.24 0.50 2.21
CA ASP A 124 4.19 -0.20 3.50
C ASP A 124 3.95 -1.71 3.32
N LEU A 125 3.09 -2.08 2.38
CA LEU A 125 2.83 -3.49 2.09
C LEU A 125 4.06 -4.22 1.55
N HIS A 126 4.94 -3.55 0.81
CA HIS A 126 6.22 -4.14 0.40
C HIS A 126 7.16 -4.37 1.58
N LEU A 127 7.17 -3.46 2.56
CA LEU A 127 7.92 -3.63 3.80
C LEU A 127 7.42 -4.86 4.57
N PHE A 128 6.09 -4.99 4.75
CA PHE A 128 5.48 -6.14 5.41
C PHE A 128 5.74 -7.45 4.66
N ALA A 129 5.64 -7.43 3.33
CA ALA A 129 5.92 -8.60 2.51
C ALA A 129 7.39 -9.05 2.63
N ALA A 130 8.34 -8.11 2.67
CA ALA A 130 9.74 -8.41 2.87
C ALA A 130 10.02 -9.01 4.25
N ASP A 131 9.37 -8.47 5.29
CA ASP A 131 9.50 -8.97 6.66
C ASP A 131 8.91 -10.39 6.80
N LEU A 132 7.73 -10.61 6.27
CA LEU A 132 7.09 -11.93 6.24
C LEU A 132 7.92 -12.97 5.44
N ALA A 133 8.46 -12.57 4.28
CA ALA A 133 9.26 -13.46 3.45
C ALA A 133 10.60 -13.83 4.12
N ARG A 134 11.16 -12.91 4.90
CA ARG A 134 12.38 -13.18 5.66
C ARG A 134 12.13 -14.22 6.74
N GLY A 135 11.03 -14.09 7.50
CA GLY A 135 10.74 -14.97 8.63
C GLY A 135 11.88 -15.03 9.65
N GLU A 136 11.81 -15.97 10.55
CA GLU A 136 12.86 -16.19 11.58
C GLU A 136 14.11 -16.91 11.05
N ARG A 137 14.02 -17.54 9.86
CA ARG A 137 15.01 -18.51 9.38
C ARG A 137 15.91 -18.03 8.24
N SER A 138 15.61 -16.87 7.66
CA SER A 138 16.32 -16.43 6.45
C SER A 138 16.72 -14.96 6.54
N PRO A 139 17.87 -14.65 7.20
CA PRO A 139 18.38 -13.29 7.24
C PRO A 139 18.73 -12.74 5.85
N ASP A 140 19.07 -13.62 4.89
CA ASP A 140 19.54 -13.26 3.55
C ASP A 140 18.39 -13.26 2.53
N LEU A 141 17.41 -12.37 2.73
CA LEU A 141 16.35 -12.16 1.76
C LEU A 141 16.86 -11.37 0.55
N VAL A 142 16.57 -11.85 -0.65
CA VAL A 142 16.78 -11.13 -1.90
C VAL A 142 15.44 -10.84 -2.55
N SER A 143 15.12 -9.55 -2.69
CA SER A 143 13.95 -9.10 -3.44
C SER A 143 14.32 -8.93 -4.91
N VAL A 144 13.55 -9.53 -5.81
CA VAL A 144 13.70 -9.39 -7.27
C VAL A 144 12.50 -8.66 -7.80
N MET A 145 12.71 -7.52 -8.47
CA MET A 145 11.64 -6.67 -8.98
C MET A 145 12.02 -6.04 -10.33
N ALA A 146 11.04 -5.51 -11.04
CA ALA A 146 11.30 -4.60 -12.16
C ALA A 146 12.00 -3.33 -11.66
N ASP A 147 12.65 -2.60 -12.58
CA ASP A 147 13.33 -1.35 -12.26
C ASP A 147 12.47 -0.44 -11.37
N PRO A 148 13.02 0.12 -10.29
CA PRO A 148 12.30 1.01 -9.38
C PRO A 148 11.63 2.22 -10.04
N CYS A 149 12.11 2.68 -11.21
CA CYS A 149 11.47 3.76 -11.97
C CYS A 149 10.06 3.38 -12.46
N GLU A 150 9.79 2.10 -12.66
CA GLU A 150 8.48 1.57 -13.07
C GLU A 150 7.51 1.37 -11.90
N SER A 151 7.97 1.55 -10.66
CA SER A 151 7.19 1.38 -9.43
C SER A 151 7.15 2.67 -8.58
N GLY A 152 6.76 2.59 -7.31
CA GLY A 152 6.86 3.70 -6.36
C GLY A 152 8.29 3.98 -5.92
N ARG A 153 8.69 5.23 -5.79
CA ARG A 153 10.05 5.64 -5.38
C ARG A 153 10.54 4.97 -4.11
N GLY A 154 9.64 4.73 -3.15
CA GLY A 154 9.98 4.13 -1.86
C GLY A 154 10.03 2.60 -1.86
N VAL A 155 9.58 1.92 -2.93
CA VAL A 155 9.42 0.46 -2.96
C VAL A 155 10.77 -0.25 -2.77
N ALA A 156 11.81 0.19 -3.49
CA ALA A 156 13.14 -0.40 -3.36
C ALA A 156 13.70 -0.29 -1.92
N SER A 157 13.52 0.87 -1.28
CA SER A 157 13.93 1.07 0.11
C SER A 157 13.14 0.19 1.07
N ALA A 158 11.81 0.11 0.90
CA ALA A 158 10.95 -0.73 1.72
C ALA A 158 11.33 -2.22 1.62
N LEU A 159 11.57 -2.73 0.42
CA LEU A 159 12.01 -4.12 0.19
C LEU A 159 13.38 -4.41 0.82
N CYS A 160 14.23 -3.40 0.95
CA CYS A 160 15.52 -3.49 1.64
C CYS A 160 15.44 -3.20 3.15
N SER A 161 14.24 -3.09 3.74
CA SER A 161 14.03 -2.73 5.16
C SER A 161 14.66 -1.38 5.52
N ARG A 162 14.54 -0.41 4.62
CA ARG A 162 15.03 0.96 4.80
C ARG A 162 13.87 1.95 4.84
N ARG A 163 14.08 3.05 5.54
CA ARG A 163 13.14 4.17 5.58
C ARG A 163 12.99 4.79 4.18
N TYR A 164 11.76 5.07 3.79
CA TYR A 164 11.43 5.58 2.45
C TYR A 164 10.68 6.92 2.47
N ALA A 165 10.41 7.46 3.66
CA ALA A 165 9.78 8.76 3.89
C ALA A 165 10.57 9.57 4.90
N GLU A 166 10.41 10.90 4.90
CA GLU A 166 11.07 11.84 5.82
C GLU A 166 10.38 11.93 7.18
N SER A 167 9.21 11.32 7.31
CA SER A 167 8.48 11.24 8.56
C SER A 167 7.80 9.89 8.73
N SER A 168 7.65 9.46 9.98
CA SER A 168 6.82 8.32 10.35
C SER A 168 5.34 8.73 10.43
N PRO A 169 4.39 7.78 10.42
CA PRO A 169 2.97 8.05 10.68
C PRO A 169 2.68 8.74 12.02
N TYR A 170 3.63 8.70 12.95
CA TYR A 170 3.56 9.37 14.25
C TYR A 170 4.17 10.78 14.24
N GLY A 171 4.53 11.33 13.08
CA GLY A 171 5.13 12.65 12.95
C GLY A 171 6.60 12.73 13.39
N VAL A 172 7.23 11.60 13.64
CA VAL A 172 8.68 11.58 13.99
C VAL A 172 9.49 11.72 12.72
N ALA A 173 10.38 12.71 12.68
CA ALA A 173 11.31 12.91 11.57
C ALA A 173 12.21 11.68 11.39
N THR A 174 12.44 11.29 10.14
CA THR A 174 13.24 10.15 9.74
C THR A 174 14.14 10.52 8.57
N ALA A 175 15.28 9.83 8.40
CA ALA A 175 16.11 10.00 7.22
C ALA A 175 15.82 8.88 6.20
N VAL A 176 15.54 9.27 4.97
CA VAL A 176 15.32 8.32 3.87
C VAL A 176 16.60 7.52 3.62
N GLY A 177 16.48 6.21 3.51
CA GLY A 177 17.60 5.30 3.33
C GLY A 177 18.18 4.71 4.62
N ASP A 178 17.83 5.25 5.78
CA ASP A 178 18.23 4.69 7.06
C ASP A 178 17.65 3.27 7.24
N PRO A 179 18.39 2.34 7.84
CA PRO A 179 17.88 1.03 8.16
C PRO A 179 16.74 1.13 9.19
N LEU A 180 15.74 0.28 9.05
CA LEU A 180 14.76 0.06 10.09
C LEU A 180 15.42 -0.73 11.22
N GLY A 181 15.38 -0.19 12.43
CA GLY A 181 16.13 -0.71 13.58
C GLY A 181 15.87 -2.21 13.81
N GLY A 182 16.95 -2.97 13.99
CA GLY A 182 16.90 -4.40 14.31
C GLY A 182 16.61 -5.33 13.13
N THR A 183 16.31 -4.81 11.95
CA THR A 183 16.01 -5.63 10.78
C THR A 183 17.21 -5.65 9.82
N PRO A 184 17.76 -6.83 9.44
CA PRO A 184 18.81 -6.92 8.44
C PRO A 184 18.36 -6.32 7.10
N CYS A 185 19.26 -5.61 6.43
CA CYS A 185 18.98 -5.13 5.08
C CYS A 185 18.93 -6.31 4.12
N GLY A 186 17.81 -6.46 3.41
CA GLY A 186 17.68 -7.42 2.31
C GLY A 186 18.47 -6.99 1.08
N GLY A 187 18.83 -7.94 0.22
CA GLY A 187 19.35 -7.69 -1.11
C GLY A 187 18.24 -7.26 -2.07
N LEU A 188 18.58 -6.46 -3.08
CA LEU A 188 17.67 -6.07 -4.15
C LEU A 188 18.31 -6.35 -5.51
N VAL A 189 17.58 -7.01 -6.39
CA VAL A 189 17.91 -7.14 -7.81
C VAL A 189 16.82 -6.46 -8.61
N ALA A 190 17.19 -5.40 -9.32
CA ALA A 190 16.32 -4.66 -10.22
C ALA A 190 16.53 -5.12 -11.66
N ILE A 191 15.46 -5.48 -12.33
CA ILE A 191 15.47 -5.94 -13.73
C ILE A 191 14.99 -4.78 -14.62
N PRO A 192 15.83 -4.25 -15.53
CA PRO A 192 15.43 -3.18 -16.40
C PRO A 192 14.42 -3.67 -17.44
N LEU A 193 13.34 -2.91 -17.63
CA LEU A 193 12.32 -3.16 -18.65
C LEU A 193 12.58 -2.38 -19.94
N ARG A 194 13.57 -1.48 -19.91
CA ARG A 194 13.94 -0.63 -21.05
C ARG A 194 15.44 -0.68 -21.30
N GLU A 195 15.82 -0.44 -22.53
CA GLU A 195 17.18 -0.17 -22.93
C GLU A 195 17.61 1.24 -22.53
N ALA A 196 18.89 1.57 -22.65
CA ALA A 196 19.44 2.85 -22.25
C ALA A 196 18.85 4.05 -23.02
N ASP A 197 18.36 3.82 -24.24
CA ASP A 197 17.68 4.81 -25.10
C ASP A 197 16.17 4.95 -24.77
N GLY A 198 15.65 4.16 -23.83
CA GLY A 198 14.25 4.15 -23.43
C GLY A 198 13.36 3.17 -24.20
N ALA A 199 13.87 2.49 -25.23
CA ALA A 199 13.14 1.46 -25.96
C ALA A 199 12.75 0.30 -25.02
N LEU A 200 11.59 -0.30 -25.26
CA LEU A 200 11.16 -1.47 -24.49
C LEU A 200 12.04 -2.67 -24.82
N ARG A 201 12.45 -3.38 -23.79
CA ARG A 201 13.12 -4.68 -23.93
C ARG A 201 12.10 -5.74 -24.31
N ASP A 202 12.55 -6.71 -25.07
CA ASP A 202 11.74 -7.87 -25.39
C ASP A 202 11.29 -8.60 -24.11
N ALA A 203 10.00 -8.98 -24.06
CA ALA A 203 9.42 -9.62 -22.88
C ALA A 203 10.10 -10.95 -22.53
N GLU A 204 10.57 -11.72 -23.52
CA GLU A 204 11.30 -12.96 -23.30
C GLU A 204 12.67 -12.70 -22.67
N VAL A 205 13.34 -11.63 -23.10
CA VAL A 205 14.63 -11.20 -22.50
C VAL A 205 14.44 -10.75 -21.06
N VAL A 206 13.36 -10.01 -20.78
CA VAL A 206 13.01 -9.59 -19.42
C VAL A 206 12.71 -10.82 -18.55
N ASP A 207 11.86 -11.73 -19.01
CA ASP A 207 11.54 -12.97 -18.28
C ASP A 207 12.80 -13.81 -17.99
N ALA A 208 13.69 -13.98 -18.98
CA ALA A 208 14.94 -14.68 -18.78
C ALA A 208 15.84 -14.01 -17.73
N ALA A 209 15.87 -12.68 -17.66
CA ALA A 209 16.60 -11.93 -16.65
C ALA A 209 16.02 -12.17 -15.23
N PHE A 210 14.70 -12.20 -15.08
CA PHE A 210 14.04 -12.57 -13.83
C PHE A 210 14.39 -14.01 -13.41
N GLU A 211 14.32 -14.97 -14.35
CA GLU A 211 14.65 -16.37 -14.07
C GLU A 211 16.12 -16.54 -13.63
N ALA A 212 17.05 -15.86 -14.29
CA ALA A 212 18.46 -15.89 -13.92
C ALA A 212 18.71 -15.26 -12.54
N ALA A 213 18.07 -14.13 -12.23
CA ALA A 213 18.20 -13.45 -10.96
C ALA A 213 17.69 -14.33 -9.80
N VAL A 214 16.51 -14.92 -9.95
CA VAL A 214 15.93 -15.83 -8.94
C VAL A 214 16.81 -17.06 -8.77
N ALA A 215 17.24 -17.71 -9.87
CA ALA A 215 18.10 -18.89 -9.80
C ALA A 215 19.42 -18.59 -9.07
N LYS A 216 20.03 -17.44 -9.33
CA LYS A 216 21.26 -17.00 -8.66
C LYS A 216 21.03 -16.80 -7.15
N ALA A 217 19.94 -16.14 -6.77
CA ALA A 217 19.64 -15.89 -5.36
C ALA A 217 19.36 -17.20 -4.59
N VAL A 218 18.58 -18.11 -5.17
CA VAL A 218 18.30 -19.42 -4.58
C VAL A 218 19.60 -20.25 -4.44
N ALA A 219 20.48 -20.24 -5.45
CA ALA A 219 21.76 -20.94 -5.40
C ALA A 219 22.67 -20.43 -4.28
N ALA A 220 22.55 -19.15 -3.91
CA ALA A 220 23.25 -18.56 -2.78
C ALA A 220 22.61 -18.89 -1.41
N ARG A 221 21.60 -19.76 -1.38
CA ARG A 221 20.80 -20.14 -0.21
C ARG A 221 20.02 -19.00 0.42
N GLY A 222 19.72 -17.96 -0.35
CA GLY A 222 18.87 -16.85 0.07
C GLY A 222 17.38 -17.16 -0.12
N ALA A 223 16.53 -16.62 0.76
CA ALA A 223 15.11 -16.54 0.47
C ALA A 223 14.88 -15.51 -0.65
N VAL A 224 13.89 -15.75 -1.51
CA VAL A 224 13.58 -14.86 -2.63
C VAL A 224 12.17 -14.34 -2.52
N LEU A 225 12.02 -13.01 -2.53
CA LEU A 225 10.74 -12.34 -2.71
C LEU A 225 10.66 -11.81 -4.15
N LEU A 226 9.83 -12.46 -4.97
CA LEU A 226 9.58 -12.02 -6.33
C LEU A 226 8.41 -11.04 -6.34
N ILE A 227 8.65 -9.82 -6.80
CA ILE A 227 7.64 -8.79 -6.97
C ILE A 227 7.06 -8.87 -8.38
N LEU A 228 5.75 -9.12 -8.46
CA LEU A 228 5.00 -9.10 -9.70
C LEU A 228 4.43 -7.70 -9.92
N LEU A 229 4.78 -7.11 -11.05
CA LEU A 229 4.28 -5.81 -11.48
C LEU A 229 3.18 -6.04 -12.49
N ASP A 230 1.92 -5.88 -12.08
CA ASP A 230 0.75 -6.08 -12.96
C ASP A 230 0.53 -4.90 -13.90
N VAL A 231 0.63 -3.66 -13.35
CA VAL A 231 0.62 -2.44 -14.14
C VAL A 231 1.66 -1.48 -13.59
N SER A 232 2.71 -1.21 -14.37
CA SER A 232 3.74 -0.23 -14.02
C SER A 232 3.21 1.20 -14.18
N LYS A 233 4.01 2.19 -13.78
CA LYS A 233 3.73 3.60 -14.07
C LYS A 233 3.58 3.90 -15.55
N THR A 234 4.18 3.08 -16.41
CA THR A 234 4.12 3.23 -17.86
C THR A 234 3.29 2.15 -18.55
N GLY A 235 2.50 1.38 -17.77
CA GLY A 235 1.56 0.39 -18.28
C GLY A 235 2.16 -0.99 -18.60
N LEU A 236 3.35 -1.31 -18.07
CA LEU A 236 4.03 -2.58 -18.34
C LEU A 236 3.70 -3.65 -17.28
N VAL A 237 3.78 -4.90 -17.70
CA VAL A 237 3.68 -6.09 -16.83
C VAL A 237 5.04 -6.79 -16.78
N ALA A 238 5.55 -7.11 -15.59
CA ALA A 238 6.81 -7.82 -15.45
C ALA A 238 6.96 -8.49 -14.06
N PRO A 239 7.51 -9.72 -14.00
CA PRO A 239 7.68 -10.64 -15.12
C PRO A 239 6.33 -11.06 -15.68
N SER A 240 6.32 -11.76 -16.81
CA SER A 240 5.07 -12.36 -17.34
C SER A 240 4.48 -13.35 -16.34
N ALA A 241 3.16 -13.53 -16.38
CA ALA A 241 2.48 -14.53 -15.53
C ALA A 241 3.04 -15.95 -15.79
N GLY A 242 3.42 -16.24 -17.03
CA GLY A 242 4.06 -17.51 -17.39
C GLY A 242 5.40 -17.71 -16.70
N CYS A 243 6.24 -16.69 -16.70
CA CYS A 243 7.52 -16.69 -15.98
C CYS A 243 7.32 -16.88 -14.48
N ALA A 244 6.42 -16.12 -13.87
CA ALA A 244 6.12 -16.23 -12.45
C ALA A 244 5.67 -17.65 -12.05
N LEU A 245 4.81 -18.27 -12.86
CA LEU A 245 4.36 -19.66 -12.63
C LEU A 245 5.51 -20.68 -12.79
N ARG A 246 6.39 -20.51 -13.79
CA ARG A 246 7.58 -21.37 -13.95
C ARG A 246 8.50 -21.27 -12.74
N LEU A 247 8.77 -20.05 -12.29
CA LEU A 247 9.60 -19.79 -11.10
C LEU A 247 8.99 -20.42 -9.83
N LYS A 248 7.66 -20.25 -9.63
CA LYS A 248 6.96 -20.86 -8.51
C LYS A 248 7.03 -22.38 -8.53
N ARG A 249 6.87 -23.01 -9.70
CA ARG A 249 6.98 -24.47 -9.83
C ARG A 249 8.41 -24.98 -9.57
N ARG A 250 9.41 -24.22 -10.02
CA ARG A 250 10.82 -24.63 -9.90
C ARG A 250 11.41 -24.40 -8.50
N PHE A 251 11.03 -23.31 -7.84
CA PHE A 251 11.67 -22.86 -6.60
C PHE A 251 10.69 -22.65 -5.43
N GLY A 252 9.40 -22.83 -5.62
CA GLY A 252 8.39 -22.47 -4.62
C GLY A 252 8.32 -23.33 -3.37
N SER A 253 9.19 -24.32 -3.25
CA SER A 253 9.41 -25.13 -2.04
C SER A 253 10.77 -24.88 -1.39
N ALA A 254 11.54 -23.93 -1.91
CA ALA A 254 12.84 -23.54 -1.40
C ALA A 254 12.77 -22.37 -0.42
#